data_bc2f4b31011348c9d23a32658f05d295
#
_entry.id   bc2f4b31011348c9d23a32658f05d295
#
_cell.length_a   1.000
_cell.length_b   1.000
_cell.length_c   1.000
_cell.angle_alpha   90.00
_cell.angle_beta   90.00
_cell.angle_gamma   90.00
#
_symmetry.space_group_name_H-M   'P 1'
#
loop_
_entity.id
_entity.type
_entity.pdbx_description
1 polymer ?
#
loop_
_entity_poly.entity_id
_entity_poly.type
_entity_poly.pdbx_seq_one_letter_code
_entity_poly.pdbx_strand_id
1 'polypeptide(L)'
;MAELENIAKEFANYYYTTFDNDRKALAPLYSDVSMMTWEGTQHLGTANIMEKLVTLPFQRIAHKITTIDTQPSIQGTNAIIISVTGQLMFDDEPKPQQFCQTFQLVNNNNSFFIFNDVFRLNYA
;
A
#
# COMPACT_ATOMS: atom_id res chain seq x y z
N MET A 1 12.50 -16.17 -8.91
CA MET A 1 11.71 -15.30 -8.04
C MET A 1 12.34 -13.93 -7.83
N ALA A 2 13.58 -13.74 -8.26
CA ALA A 2 14.22 -12.43 -8.19
C ALA A 2 13.42 -11.35 -8.93
N GLU A 3 12.75 -11.72 -10.00
CA GLU A 3 11.93 -10.75 -10.76
C GLU A 3 10.74 -10.23 -9.95
N LEU A 4 10.06 -11.13 -9.21
CA LEU A 4 8.97 -10.71 -8.34
C LEU A 4 9.46 -9.84 -7.20
N GLU A 5 10.62 -10.16 -6.64
CA GLU A 5 11.20 -9.37 -5.58
C GLU A 5 11.54 -7.96 -6.04
N ASN A 6 12.05 -7.83 -7.27
CA ASN A 6 12.33 -6.51 -7.84
C ASN A 6 11.06 -5.70 -8.05
N ILE A 7 10.01 -6.34 -8.58
CA ILE A 7 8.71 -5.68 -8.78
C ILE A 7 8.17 -5.20 -7.44
N ALA A 8 8.24 -6.05 -6.41
CA ALA A 8 7.73 -5.69 -5.09
C ALA A 8 8.48 -4.52 -4.49
N LYS A 9 9.81 -4.52 -4.59
CA LYS A 9 10.62 -3.44 -4.06
C LYS A 9 10.36 -2.12 -4.79
N GLU A 10 10.26 -2.16 -6.10
CA GLU A 10 9.98 -0.97 -6.89
C GLU A 10 8.60 -0.44 -6.57
N PHE A 11 7.61 -1.32 -6.47
CA PHE A 11 6.26 -0.91 -6.11
C PHE A 11 6.22 -0.27 -4.72
N ALA A 12 6.80 -0.94 -3.72
CA ALA A 12 6.77 -0.44 -2.36
C ALA A 12 7.47 0.92 -2.25
N ASN A 13 8.62 1.05 -2.89
CA ASN A 13 9.34 2.31 -2.89
C ASN A 13 8.51 3.43 -3.52
N TYR A 14 7.89 3.15 -4.65
CA TYR A 14 7.06 4.14 -5.34
C TYR A 14 5.83 4.50 -4.49
N TYR A 15 5.16 3.48 -3.94
CA TYR A 15 3.92 3.68 -3.17
C TYR A 15 4.18 4.56 -1.95
N TYR A 16 5.17 4.20 -1.14
CA TYR A 16 5.40 4.92 0.11
C TYR A 16 6.03 6.28 -0.12
N THR A 17 6.89 6.42 -1.11
CA THR A 17 7.43 7.73 -1.48
C THR A 17 6.30 8.66 -1.93
N THR A 18 5.41 8.16 -2.77
CA THR A 18 4.28 8.94 -3.25
C THR A 18 3.31 9.27 -2.12
N PHE A 19 3.03 8.29 -1.25
CA PHE A 19 2.17 8.51 -0.09
C PHE A 19 2.71 9.64 0.78
N ASP A 20 4.01 9.64 1.02
CA ASP A 20 4.64 10.63 1.89
C ASP A 20 4.71 12.02 1.27
N ASN A 21 4.82 12.11 -0.04
CA ASN A 21 4.95 13.37 -0.74
C ASN A 21 3.62 13.96 -1.20
N ASP A 22 2.74 13.11 -1.75
CA ASP A 22 1.46 13.57 -2.29
C ASP A 22 0.50 12.39 -2.39
N ARG A 23 -0.32 12.22 -1.37
CA ARG A 23 -1.27 11.10 -1.33
C ARG A 23 -2.25 11.08 -2.49
N LYS A 24 -2.59 12.26 -3.02
CA LYS A 24 -3.51 12.34 -4.16
C LYS A 24 -2.95 11.64 -5.40
N ALA A 25 -1.63 11.60 -5.52
CA ALA A 25 -0.98 10.97 -6.67
C ALA A 25 -1.06 9.45 -6.64
N LEU A 26 -1.61 8.85 -5.58
CA LEU A 26 -1.85 7.40 -5.52
C LEU A 26 -3.08 6.97 -6.31
N ALA A 27 -3.97 7.88 -6.69
CA ALA A 27 -5.23 7.54 -7.35
C ALA A 27 -5.06 6.62 -8.56
N PRO A 28 -4.11 6.84 -9.47
CA PRO A 28 -3.96 5.96 -10.64
C PRO A 28 -3.60 4.52 -10.33
N LEU A 29 -3.15 4.24 -9.11
CA LEU A 29 -2.79 2.87 -8.70
C LEU A 29 -4.00 2.02 -8.34
N TYR A 30 -5.16 2.64 -8.10
CA TYR A 30 -6.39 1.96 -7.72
C TYR A 30 -7.38 1.99 -8.87
N SER A 31 -8.35 1.09 -8.83
CA SER A 31 -9.45 1.03 -9.80
C SER A 31 -10.79 0.99 -9.09
N ASP A 32 -11.87 1.03 -9.86
CA ASP A 32 -13.21 1.00 -9.28
C ASP A 32 -13.54 -0.33 -8.61
N VAL A 33 -12.78 -1.38 -8.89
CA VAL A 33 -12.97 -2.69 -8.25
C VAL A 33 -12.01 -2.92 -7.10
N SER A 34 -11.11 -1.97 -6.82
CA SER A 34 -10.14 -2.10 -5.72
C SER A 34 -10.83 -1.98 -4.37
N MET A 35 -10.32 -2.74 -3.40
CA MET A 35 -10.79 -2.68 -2.02
C MET A 35 -9.62 -2.33 -1.12
N MET A 36 -9.79 -1.34 -0.26
CA MET A 36 -8.82 -1.02 0.77
C MET A 36 -9.47 -1.18 2.13
N THR A 37 -8.80 -1.88 3.04
CA THR A 37 -9.17 -1.93 4.44
C THR A 37 -8.15 -1.11 5.22
N TRP A 38 -8.63 -0.05 5.87
CA TRP A 38 -7.78 0.83 6.66
C TRP A 38 -8.20 0.73 8.11
N GLU A 39 -7.37 0.11 8.93
CA GLU A 39 -7.65 -0.09 10.35
C GLU A 39 -9.03 -0.70 10.59
N GLY A 40 -9.36 -1.71 9.79
CA GLY A 40 -10.60 -2.46 9.93
C GLY A 40 -11.79 -1.92 9.17
N THR A 41 -11.69 -0.73 8.56
CA THR A 41 -12.79 -0.14 7.80
C THR A 41 -12.56 -0.31 6.31
N GLN A 42 -13.55 -0.84 5.60
CA GLN A 42 -13.43 -1.14 4.18
C GLN A 42 -13.88 0.02 3.31
N HIS A 43 -13.14 0.24 2.22
CA HIS A 43 -13.42 1.28 1.23
C HIS A 43 -13.34 0.65 -0.15
N LEU A 44 -14.40 0.76 -0.94
CA LEU A 44 -14.46 0.15 -2.27
C LEU A 44 -14.35 1.22 -3.35
N GLY A 45 -13.46 0.99 -4.30
CA GLY A 45 -13.29 1.85 -5.48
C GLY A 45 -12.38 3.04 -5.23
N THR A 46 -11.82 3.55 -6.33
CA THR A 46 -10.84 4.64 -6.27
C THR A 46 -11.35 5.86 -5.49
N ALA A 47 -12.58 6.29 -5.76
CA ALA A 47 -13.12 7.51 -5.14
C ALA A 47 -13.17 7.38 -3.61
N ASN A 48 -13.69 6.26 -3.11
CA ASN A 48 -13.83 6.05 -1.67
C ASN A 48 -12.46 5.83 -1.00
N ILE A 49 -11.56 5.12 -1.68
CA ILE A 49 -10.21 4.92 -1.17
C ILE A 49 -9.48 6.25 -1.06
N MET A 50 -9.55 7.07 -2.09
CA MET A 50 -8.86 8.35 -2.09
C MET A 50 -9.46 9.33 -1.09
N GLU A 51 -10.77 9.31 -0.91
CA GLU A 51 -11.40 10.12 0.14
C GLU A 51 -10.83 9.78 1.51
N LYS A 52 -10.67 8.48 1.79
CA LYS A 52 -10.08 8.07 3.07
C LYS A 52 -8.64 8.54 3.19
N LEU A 53 -7.84 8.33 2.15
CA LEU A 53 -6.41 8.64 2.21
C LEU A 53 -6.16 10.14 2.36
N VAL A 54 -6.91 10.98 1.64
CA VAL A 54 -6.68 12.43 1.70
C VAL A 54 -7.23 13.06 2.96
N THR A 55 -8.16 12.39 3.65
CA THR A 55 -8.72 12.90 4.90
C THR A 55 -8.02 12.37 6.15
N LEU A 56 -6.96 11.57 5.99
CA LEU A 56 -6.17 11.14 7.15
C LEU A 56 -5.63 12.37 7.87
N PRO A 57 -5.64 12.36 9.22
CA PRO A 57 -5.31 13.55 10.00
C PRO A 57 -3.81 13.78 10.16
N PHE A 58 -3.03 13.52 9.11
CA PHE A 58 -1.59 13.71 9.12
C PHE A 58 -1.23 14.84 8.17
N GLN A 59 -0.44 15.79 8.64
CA GLN A 59 0.11 16.82 7.77
C GLN A 59 1.45 16.37 7.18
N ARG A 60 2.28 15.71 8.00
CA ARG A 60 3.55 15.14 7.55
C ARG A 60 3.58 13.69 7.95
N ILE A 61 3.96 12.84 7.01
CA ILE A 61 4.06 11.41 7.25
C ILE A 61 5.31 10.89 6.54
N ALA A 62 5.99 9.96 7.18
CA ALA A 62 7.14 9.29 6.60
C ALA A 62 7.07 7.80 6.93
N HIS A 63 7.32 6.98 5.94
CA HIS A 63 7.36 5.53 6.10
C HIS A 63 8.81 5.06 6.08
N LYS A 64 9.13 4.16 7.00
CA LYS A 64 10.40 3.44 6.98
C LYS A 64 10.09 1.95 6.84
N ILE A 65 10.49 1.37 5.71
CA ILE A 65 10.14 -0.02 5.40
C ILE A 65 11.17 -0.94 6.05
N THR A 66 10.67 -1.94 6.78
CA THR A 66 11.52 -2.91 7.46
C THR A 66 11.63 -4.19 6.65
N THR A 67 10.51 -4.75 6.19
CA THR A 67 10.50 -5.99 5.40
C THR A 67 9.55 -5.87 4.22
N ILE A 68 9.89 -6.55 3.15
CA ILE A 68 9.03 -6.71 1.98
C ILE A 68 9.11 -8.19 1.57
N ASP A 69 7.96 -8.85 1.55
CA ASP A 69 7.86 -10.24 1.09
C ASP A 69 6.85 -10.32 -0.04
N THR A 70 7.10 -11.17 -1.02
CA THR A 70 6.22 -11.29 -2.17
C THR A 70 6.11 -12.73 -2.62
N GLN A 71 4.92 -13.07 -3.12
CA GLN A 71 4.62 -14.38 -3.69
C GLN A 71 3.64 -14.22 -4.84
N PRO A 72 3.61 -15.18 -5.79
CA PRO A 72 2.52 -15.21 -6.76
C PRO A 72 1.18 -15.36 -6.02
N SER A 73 0.15 -14.64 -6.46
CA SER A 73 -1.15 -14.70 -5.80
C SER A 73 -1.93 -15.94 -6.22
N ILE A 74 -2.25 -16.04 -7.52
CA ILE A 74 -3.03 -17.14 -8.04
C ILE A 74 -2.28 -17.76 -9.19
N GLN A 75 -2.16 -19.10 -9.16
CA GLN A 75 -1.49 -19.83 -10.23
C GLN A 75 -2.19 -19.57 -11.57
N GLY A 76 -1.39 -19.34 -12.60
CA GLY A 76 -1.91 -19.08 -13.93
C GLY A 76 -2.32 -17.63 -14.18
N THR A 77 -2.12 -16.75 -13.20
CA THR A 77 -2.37 -15.32 -13.35
C THR A 77 -1.08 -14.54 -13.13
N ASN A 78 -1.10 -13.26 -13.48
CA ASN A 78 0.02 -12.37 -13.22
C ASN A 78 -0.18 -11.54 -11.93
N ALA A 79 -1.03 -12.04 -11.04
CA ALA A 79 -1.27 -11.36 -9.76
C ALA A 79 -0.19 -11.75 -8.76
N ILE A 80 0.21 -10.79 -7.94
CA ILE A 80 1.19 -11.03 -6.87
C ILE A 80 0.69 -10.47 -5.55
N ILE A 81 1.15 -11.08 -4.47
CA ILE A 81 0.90 -10.59 -3.11
C ILE A 81 2.19 -9.98 -2.59
N ILE A 82 2.08 -8.82 -1.96
CA ILE A 82 3.21 -8.15 -1.33
C ILE A 82 2.84 -7.86 0.11
N SER A 83 3.68 -8.31 1.03
CA SER A 83 3.48 -8.06 2.46
C SER A 83 4.62 -7.16 2.95
N VAL A 84 4.25 -6.05 3.57
CA VAL A 84 5.21 -5.03 4.02
C VAL A 84 5.05 -4.83 5.52
N THR A 85 6.17 -4.76 6.23
CA THR A 85 6.17 -4.26 7.60
C THR A 85 7.10 -3.06 7.67
N GLY A 86 6.82 -2.16 8.62
CA GLY A 86 7.65 -0.99 8.77
C GLY A 86 7.17 -0.10 9.89
N GLN A 87 7.62 1.13 9.84
CA GLN A 87 7.29 2.15 10.84
C GLN A 87 6.74 3.38 10.15
N LEU A 88 5.76 4.00 10.79
CA LEU A 88 5.22 5.30 10.40
C LEU A 88 5.70 6.34 11.39
N MET A 89 6.14 7.47 10.86
CA MET A 89 6.35 8.66 11.66
C MET A 89 5.46 9.75 11.11
N PHE A 90 4.66 10.37 11.96
CA PHE A 90 3.75 11.41 11.49
C PHE A 90 3.78 12.60 12.40
N ASP A 91 3.75 13.80 11.78
CA ASP A 91 3.78 15.09 12.46
C ASP A 91 4.97 15.17 13.41
N ASP A 92 4.75 15.65 14.62
CA ASP A 92 5.82 15.78 15.64
C ASP A 92 5.77 14.67 16.68
N GLU A 93 5.09 13.54 16.37
CA GLU A 93 5.03 12.43 17.31
C GLU A 93 6.42 11.85 17.53
N PRO A 94 6.86 11.73 18.80
CA PRO A 94 8.23 11.28 19.08
C PRO A 94 8.45 9.79 18.86
N LYS A 95 7.37 8.97 18.84
CA LYS A 95 7.50 7.51 18.72
C LYS A 95 6.94 7.05 17.40
N PRO A 96 7.73 6.30 16.61
CA PRO A 96 7.18 5.70 15.41
C PRO A 96 6.15 4.64 15.75
N GLN A 97 5.16 4.48 14.87
CA GLN A 97 4.15 3.45 14.97
C GLN A 97 4.51 2.29 14.05
N GLN A 98 4.41 1.07 14.55
CA GLN A 98 4.62 -0.12 13.73
C GLN A 98 3.40 -0.35 12.86
N PHE A 99 3.61 -0.75 11.61
CA PHE A 99 2.51 -1.09 10.72
C PHE A 99 2.82 -2.33 9.90
N CYS A 100 1.77 -2.96 9.41
CA CYS A 100 1.88 -3.94 8.34
C CYS A 100 0.84 -3.62 7.28
N GLN A 101 1.19 -3.91 6.04
CA GLN A 101 0.32 -3.65 4.92
C GLN A 101 0.49 -4.75 3.89
N THR A 102 -0.63 -5.23 3.38
CA THR A 102 -0.64 -6.29 2.38
C THR A 102 -1.31 -5.76 1.12
N PHE A 103 -0.63 -5.93 -0.01
CA PHE A 103 -1.15 -5.55 -1.32
C PHE A 103 -1.32 -6.79 -2.17
N GLN A 104 -2.38 -6.81 -2.96
CA GLN A 104 -2.48 -7.72 -4.09
C GLN A 104 -2.47 -6.87 -5.35
N LEU A 105 -1.45 -7.06 -6.17
CA LEU A 105 -1.33 -6.37 -7.45
C LEU A 105 -1.81 -7.28 -8.55
N VAL A 106 -2.58 -6.73 -9.47
CA VAL A 106 -3.08 -7.46 -10.62
C VAL A 106 -2.57 -6.77 -11.87
N ASN A 107 -2.03 -7.56 -12.79
CA ASN A 107 -1.53 -7.05 -14.06
C ASN A 107 -2.70 -6.92 -15.03
N ASN A 108 -2.84 -5.74 -15.61
CA ASN A 108 -3.85 -5.45 -16.62
C ASN A 108 -3.18 -4.66 -17.73
N ASN A 109 -3.04 -5.29 -18.90
CA ASN A 109 -2.40 -4.67 -20.06
C ASN A 109 -1.00 -4.14 -19.77
N ASN A 110 -0.16 -5.00 -19.17
CA ASN A 110 1.24 -4.72 -18.85
C ASN A 110 1.44 -3.65 -17.77
N SER A 111 0.39 -3.37 -17.01
CA SER A 111 0.45 -2.41 -15.92
C SER A 111 -0.19 -3.01 -14.69
N PHE A 112 0.45 -2.86 -13.54
CA PHE A 112 -0.11 -3.35 -12.29
C PHE A 112 -1.02 -2.31 -11.67
N PHE A 113 -2.13 -2.78 -11.08
CA PHE A 113 -2.93 -1.93 -10.22
C PHE A 113 -3.18 -2.66 -8.89
N ILE A 114 -3.48 -1.89 -7.85
CA ILE A 114 -3.76 -2.45 -6.54
C ILE A 114 -5.21 -2.93 -6.53
N PHE A 115 -5.39 -4.25 -6.43
CA PHE A 115 -6.73 -4.83 -6.33
C PHE A 115 -7.18 -4.90 -4.89
N ASN A 116 -6.29 -5.35 -3.99
CA ASN A 116 -6.57 -5.38 -2.56
C ASN A 116 -5.45 -4.70 -1.80
N ASP A 117 -5.82 -4.00 -0.71
CA ASP A 117 -4.91 -3.25 0.13
C ASP A 117 -5.42 -3.32 1.56
N VAL A 118 -4.65 -3.93 2.46
CA VAL A 118 -5.04 -4.06 3.86
C VAL A 118 -3.95 -3.43 4.72
N PHE A 119 -4.33 -2.40 5.46
CA PHE A 119 -3.41 -1.66 6.33
C PHE A 119 -3.81 -1.82 7.80
N ARG A 120 -2.82 -2.07 8.63
CA ARG A 120 -3.00 -2.13 10.08
C ARG A 120 -1.83 -1.50 10.80
N LEU A 121 -2.13 -0.70 11.80
CA LEU A 121 -1.15 -0.37 12.82
C LEU A 121 -1.04 -1.56 13.77
N ASN A 122 0.18 -1.87 14.16
CA ASN A 122 0.45 -3.03 15.01
C ASN A 122 0.85 -2.55 16.40
N TYR A 123 -0.09 -2.55 17.31
CA TYR A 123 0.17 -2.18 18.71
C TYR A 123 0.71 -3.38 19.45
N ALA A 124 1.92 -3.26 19.93
CA ALA A 124 2.57 -4.37 20.62
C ALA A 124 2.00 -4.62 22.02
#